data_2a918c78ad8bccb07adb11e9c5b7e9d4
#
_entry.id   2a918c78ad8bccb07adb11e9c5b7e9d4
#
_cell.length_a   1.000
_cell.length_b   1.000
_cell.length_c   1.000
_cell.angle_alpha   90.00
_cell.angle_beta   90.00
_cell.angle_gamma   90.00
#
_symmetry.space_group_name_H-M   'P 1'
#
loop_
_entity.id
_entity.type
_entity.pdbx_description
1 polymer ?
#
loop_
_entity_poly.entity_id
_entity_poly.type
_entity_poly.pdbx_seq_one_letter_code
_entity_poly.pdbx_strand_id
1 'polypeptide(L)'
;MELIYHSANVLLATIKDVLPIIGVILFFQLVVIRKKIENLGRLVYGSLLVVIGLAIFLVGLEEGLFPLGEAMSRQLTNFHFLAKGNASLLEKIEKTGIIDPNLYFWTYIFAFLIGFSTTIAEPALIAVALKAKEVSTGAISFWGLRIAVAIGVAIGISLGCYRIISGTPLHWYIVVGYVVVICQTYFAPKMIIPLAYDLGGVTTSTVTVPLVAALGIGLASNIPGRSVIIDAFGLI
;
A
#
# COMPACT_ATOMS: atom_id res chain seq x y z
N MET A 1 -22.59 -6.54 19.67
CA MET A 1 -23.51 -5.65 18.94
C MET A 1 -22.76 -4.59 18.13
N GLU A 2 -21.72 -3.99 18.67
CA GLU A 2 -20.90 -2.99 17.98
C GLU A 2 -20.26 -3.50 16.68
N LEU A 3 -19.68 -4.70 16.68
CA LEU A 3 -19.08 -5.29 15.49
C LEU A 3 -20.09 -5.50 14.35
N ILE A 4 -21.32 -5.91 14.66
CA ILE A 4 -22.36 -6.10 13.63
C ILE A 4 -22.76 -4.74 13.04
N TYR A 5 -22.91 -3.73 13.89
CA TYR A 5 -23.23 -2.36 13.42
C TYR A 5 -22.08 -1.78 12.59
N HIS A 6 -20.84 -1.97 13.01
CA HIS A 6 -19.66 -1.56 12.25
C HIS A 6 -19.60 -2.27 10.89
N SER A 7 -19.77 -3.60 10.85
CA SER A 7 -19.77 -4.37 9.60
C SER A 7 -20.89 -3.92 8.64
N ALA A 8 -22.07 -3.58 9.16
CA ALA A 8 -23.16 -3.06 8.34
C ALA A 8 -22.83 -1.68 7.73
N ASN A 9 -22.18 -0.80 8.50
CA ASN A 9 -21.74 0.50 8.00
C ASN A 9 -20.65 0.37 6.94
N VAL A 10 -19.68 -0.53 7.13
CA VAL A 10 -18.64 -0.82 6.13
C VAL A 10 -19.26 -1.36 4.85
N LEU A 11 -20.24 -2.27 4.95
CA LEU A 11 -20.96 -2.77 3.77
C LEU A 11 -21.68 -1.66 3.02
N LEU A 12 -22.37 -0.75 3.72
CA LEU A 12 -23.04 0.40 3.11
C LEU A 12 -22.05 1.37 2.45
N ALA A 13 -20.91 1.61 3.09
CA ALA A 13 -19.84 2.43 2.52
C ALA A 13 -19.29 1.77 1.25
N THR A 14 -18.97 0.47 1.30
CA THR A 14 -18.49 -0.29 0.14
C THR A 14 -19.47 -0.23 -1.04
N ILE A 15 -20.78 -0.34 -0.79
CA ILE A 15 -21.80 -0.20 -1.85
C ILE A 15 -21.74 1.20 -2.46
N LYS A 16 -21.64 2.25 -1.66
CA LYS A 16 -21.54 3.63 -2.14
C LYS A 16 -20.30 3.86 -3.00
N ASP A 17 -19.17 3.28 -2.62
CA ASP A 17 -17.89 3.42 -3.34
C ASP A 17 -17.90 2.66 -4.66
N VAL A 18 -18.56 1.52 -4.73
CA VAL A 18 -18.69 0.70 -5.95
C VAL A 18 -19.76 1.25 -6.92
N LEU A 19 -20.76 1.95 -6.42
CA LEU A 19 -21.89 2.44 -7.22
C LEU A 19 -21.49 3.37 -8.39
N PRO A 20 -20.56 4.34 -8.23
CA PRO A 20 -20.07 5.14 -9.36
C PRO A 20 -19.40 4.29 -10.45
N ILE A 21 -18.64 3.27 -10.06
CA ILE A 21 -17.94 2.37 -11.00
C ILE A 21 -18.97 1.58 -11.81
N ILE A 22 -19.97 1.02 -11.14
CA ILE A 22 -21.11 0.33 -11.80
C ILE A 22 -21.81 1.30 -12.73
N GLY A 23 -22.07 2.54 -12.31
CA GLY A 23 -22.71 3.57 -13.11
C GLY A 23 -21.95 3.86 -14.40
N VAL A 24 -20.62 4.02 -14.33
CA VAL A 24 -19.77 4.22 -15.50
C VAL A 24 -19.81 3.02 -16.44
N ILE A 25 -19.67 1.81 -15.91
CA ILE A 25 -19.73 0.58 -16.72
C ILE A 25 -21.07 0.46 -17.43
N LEU A 26 -22.19 0.67 -16.73
CA LEU A 26 -23.51 0.62 -17.29
C LEU A 26 -23.74 1.71 -18.35
N PHE A 27 -23.26 2.93 -18.11
CA PHE A 27 -23.31 4.01 -19.08
C PHE A 27 -22.63 3.62 -20.38
N PHE A 28 -21.39 3.15 -20.33
CA PHE A 28 -20.67 2.73 -21.53
C PHE A 28 -21.34 1.54 -22.20
N GLN A 29 -21.81 0.56 -21.44
CA GLN A 29 -22.48 -0.61 -21.99
C GLN A 29 -23.78 -0.26 -22.72
N LEU A 30 -24.62 0.61 -22.13
CA LEU A 30 -25.96 0.91 -22.65
C LEU A 30 -25.92 2.00 -23.71
N VAL A 31 -25.07 3.02 -23.56
CA VAL A 31 -25.05 4.21 -24.43
C VAL A 31 -24.06 4.07 -25.57
N VAL A 32 -22.83 3.58 -25.26
CA VAL A 32 -21.72 3.51 -26.21
C VAL A 32 -21.71 2.18 -26.97
N ILE A 33 -21.63 1.07 -26.24
CA ILE A 33 -21.48 -0.26 -26.83
C ILE A 33 -22.79 -0.78 -27.42
N ARG A 34 -23.91 -0.50 -26.75
CA ARG A 34 -25.28 -0.86 -27.15
C ARG A 34 -25.50 -2.35 -27.42
N LYS A 35 -24.67 -3.21 -26.89
CA LYS A 35 -24.82 -4.68 -27.01
C LYS A 35 -25.49 -5.22 -25.74
N LYS A 36 -26.36 -6.23 -25.93
CA LYS A 36 -26.97 -6.94 -24.80
C LYS A 36 -25.88 -7.63 -23.98
N ILE A 37 -25.99 -7.53 -22.66
CA ILE A 37 -25.08 -8.23 -21.74
C ILE A 37 -25.47 -9.71 -21.73
N GLU A 38 -24.56 -10.55 -22.18
CA GLU A 38 -24.73 -12.01 -22.09
C GLU A 38 -24.61 -12.44 -20.61
N ASN A 39 -25.54 -13.31 -20.18
CA ASN A 39 -25.53 -13.85 -18.80
C ASN A 39 -25.63 -12.79 -17.69
N LEU A 40 -26.52 -11.81 -17.84
CA LEU A 40 -26.73 -10.73 -16.87
C LEU A 40 -26.89 -11.25 -15.42
N GLY A 41 -27.64 -12.37 -15.22
CA GLY A 41 -27.81 -12.98 -13.90
C GLY A 41 -26.49 -13.40 -13.24
N ARG A 42 -25.57 -13.99 -14.02
CA ARG A 42 -24.24 -14.38 -13.53
C ARG A 42 -23.39 -13.16 -13.19
N LEU A 43 -23.50 -12.09 -13.99
CA LEU A 43 -22.80 -10.83 -13.75
C LEU A 43 -23.27 -10.18 -12.44
N VAL A 44 -24.58 -10.05 -12.25
CA VAL A 44 -25.17 -9.47 -11.02
C VAL A 44 -24.80 -10.30 -9.80
N TYR A 45 -24.93 -11.62 -9.87
CA TYR A 45 -24.54 -12.50 -8.76
C TYR A 45 -23.06 -12.39 -8.43
N GLY A 46 -22.18 -12.36 -9.43
CA GLY A 46 -20.73 -12.16 -9.24
C GLY A 46 -20.42 -10.80 -8.62
N SER A 47 -21.07 -9.73 -9.07
CA SER A 47 -20.90 -8.38 -8.51
C SER A 47 -21.33 -8.31 -7.03
N LEU A 48 -22.42 -8.97 -6.68
CA LEU A 48 -22.90 -9.06 -5.29
C LEU A 48 -21.89 -9.79 -4.39
N LEU A 49 -21.33 -10.91 -4.87
CA LEU A 49 -20.29 -11.64 -4.14
C LEU A 49 -19.02 -10.80 -3.95
N VAL A 50 -18.63 -10.02 -4.96
CA VAL A 50 -17.47 -9.11 -4.88
C VAL A 50 -17.70 -8.04 -3.82
N VAL A 51 -18.87 -7.39 -3.78
CA VAL A 51 -19.20 -6.35 -2.79
C VAL A 51 -19.19 -6.93 -1.37
N ILE A 52 -19.81 -8.09 -1.16
CA ILE A 52 -19.82 -8.77 0.15
C ILE A 52 -18.40 -9.17 0.56
N GLY A 53 -17.64 -9.78 -0.36
CA GLY A 53 -16.25 -10.20 -0.10
C GLY A 53 -15.35 -9.02 0.25
N LEU A 54 -15.49 -7.90 -0.48
CA LEU A 54 -14.75 -6.67 -0.22
C LEU A 54 -15.12 -6.07 1.14
N ALA A 55 -16.39 -6.02 1.50
CA ALA A 55 -16.82 -5.51 2.79
C ALA A 55 -16.27 -6.35 3.96
N ILE A 56 -16.35 -7.68 3.87
CA ILE A 56 -15.77 -8.59 4.89
C ILE A 56 -14.25 -8.39 4.99
N PHE A 57 -13.58 -8.25 3.86
CA PHE A 57 -12.15 -8.00 3.81
C PHE A 57 -11.77 -6.69 4.50
N LEU A 58 -12.49 -5.59 4.20
CA LEU A 58 -12.26 -4.28 4.82
C LEU A 58 -12.48 -4.31 6.34
N VAL A 59 -13.55 -4.95 6.81
CA VAL A 59 -13.78 -5.14 8.26
C VAL A 59 -12.59 -5.89 8.90
N GLY A 60 -12.09 -6.95 8.26
CA GLY A 60 -10.93 -7.69 8.76
C GLY A 60 -9.65 -6.85 8.83
N LEU A 61 -9.48 -5.90 7.91
CA LEU A 61 -8.36 -4.96 7.94
C LEU A 61 -8.50 -3.93 9.07
N GLU A 62 -9.66 -3.31 9.18
CA GLU A 62 -9.93 -2.25 10.17
C GLU A 62 -9.87 -2.75 11.60
N GLU A 63 -10.43 -3.93 11.86
CA GLU A 63 -10.48 -4.52 13.21
C GLU A 63 -9.21 -5.31 13.60
N GLY A 64 -8.49 -5.85 12.61
CA GLY A 64 -7.33 -6.70 12.88
C GLY A 64 -6.01 -6.07 12.51
N LEU A 65 -5.83 -5.77 11.24
CA LEU A 65 -4.50 -5.43 10.71
C LEU A 65 -4.08 -4.00 11.04
N PHE A 66 -4.98 -3.02 10.95
CA PHE A 66 -4.63 -1.62 11.19
C PHE A 66 -4.25 -1.35 12.64
N PRO A 67 -5.01 -1.78 13.67
CA PRO A 67 -4.62 -1.60 15.05
C PRO A 67 -3.29 -2.26 15.39
N LEU A 68 -3.04 -3.46 14.85
CA LEU A 68 -1.77 -4.16 15.02
C LEU A 68 -0.60 -3.39 14.37
N GLY A 69 -0.79 -2.94 13.13
CA GLY A 69 0.20 -2.16 12.39
C GLY A 69 0.55 -0.85 13.09
N GLU A 70 -0.46 -0.15 13.62
CA GLU A 70 -0.28 1.09 14.37
C GLU A 70 0.46 0.85 15.70
N ALA A 71 0.07 -0.18 16.46
CA ALA A 71 0.74 -0.53 17.71
C ALA A 71 2.22 -0.89 17.48
N MET A 72 2.50 -1.71 16.47
CA MET A 72 3.87 -2.06 16.07
C MET A 72 4.67 -0.83 15.62
N SER A 73 4.06 0.05 14.81
CA SER A 73 4.69 1.28 14.36
C SER A 73 5.09 2.17 15.55
N ARG A 74 4.15 2.41 16.48
CA ARG A 74 4.42 3.19 17.69
C ARG A 74 5.53 2.59 18.55
N GLN A 75 5.55 1.27 18.70
CA GLN A 75 6.57 0.58 19.49
C GLN A 75 7.94 0.65 18.83
N LEU A 76 8.05 0.35 17.53
CA LEU A 76 9.31 0.31 16.79
C LEU A 76 9.95 1.69 16.58
N THR A 77 9.16 2.76 16.69
CA THR A 77 9.65 4.15 16.59
C THR A 77 9.94 4.79 17.94
N ASN A 78 9.62 4.11 19.05
CA ASN A 78 9.83 4.62 20.40
C ASN A 78 11.32 4.60 20.80
N PHE A 79 11.84 5.69 21.32
CA PHE A 79 13.25 5.83 21.71
C PHE A 79 13.68 4.84 22.80
N HIS A 80 12.81 4.51 23.75
CA HIS A 80 13.08 3.51 24.76
C HIS A 80 13.30 2.11 24.17
N PHE A 81 12.54 1.75 23.16
CA PHE A 81 12.73 0.50 22.42
C PHE A 81 14.03 0.52 21.63
N LEU A 82 14.32 1.62 20.94
CA LEU A 82 15.53 1.79 20.11
C LEU A 82 16.81 1.76 20.94
N ALA A 83 16.79 2.38 22.13
CA ALA A 83 17.95 2.40 23.04
C ALA A 83 18.21 1.06 23.72
N LYS A 84 17.30 0.06 23.61
CA LYS A 84 17.43 -1.27 24.24
C LYS A 84 17.80 -1.21 25.74
N GLY A 85 17.27 -0.23 26.47
CA GLY A 85 17.58 -0.03 27.90
C GLY A 85 18.92 0.62 28.18
N ASN A 86 19.64 1.12 27.18
CA ASN A 86 20.90 1.84 27.40
C ASN A 86 20.64 3.30 27.72
N ALA A 87 20.74 3.64 29.03
CA ALA A 87 20.44 5.00 29.52
C ALA A 87 21.36 6.08 28.90
N SER A 88 22.61 5.76 28.58
CA SER A 88 23.54 6.71 27.94
C SER A 88 23.14 7.05 26.50
N LEU A 89 22.57 6.09 25.76
CA LEU A 89 22.05 6.32 24.43
C LEU A 89 20.75 7.15 24.46
N LEU A 90 19.87 6.89 25.42
CA LEU A 90 18.67 7.69 25.64
C LEU A 90 19.01 9.16 25.92
N GLU A 91 19.91 9.40 26.88
CA GLU A 91 20.36 10.74 27.24
C GLU A 91 21.02 11.47 26.05
N LYS A 92 21.79 10.74 25.24
CA LYS A 92 22.40 11.30 24.02
C LYS A 92 21.33 11.70 22.98
N ILE A 93 20.34 10.86 22.75
CA ILE A 93 19.23 11.12 21.80
C ILE A 93 18.43 12.34 22.28
N GLU A 94 18.09 12.40 23.55
CA GLU A 94 17.32 13.51 24.14
C GLU A 94 18.10 14.84 24.09
N LYS A 95 19.40 14.83 24.32
CA LYS A 95 20.23 16.05 24.31
C LYS A 95 20.61 16.55 22.93
N THR A 96 20.91 15.66 22.01
CA THR A 96 21.43 16.03 20.67
C THR A 96 20.36 16.05 19.58
N GLY A 97 19.24 15.36 19.78
CA GLY A 97 18.23 15.14 18.73
C GLY A 97 18.76 14.36 17.51
N ILE A 98 20.03 13.91 17.56
CA ILE A 98 20.66 13.16 16.47
C ILE A 98 20.49 11.68 16.74
N ILE A 99 19.83 11.01 15.83
CA ILE A 99 19.55 9.57 15.93
C ILE A 99 20.33 8.86 14.83
N ASP A 100 21.09 7.83 15.23
CA ASP A 100 21.79 6.97 14.28
C ASP A 100 20.74 6.14 13.49
N PRO A 101 20.67 6.25 12.14
CA PRO A 101 19.77 5.46 11.32
C PRO A 101 19.88 3.95 11.53
N ASN A 102 21.03 3.45 11.95
CA ASN A 102 21.25 2.03 12.21
C ASN A 102 20.42 1.48 13.39
N LEU A 103 20.01 2.32 14.33
CA LEU A 103 19.15 1.92 15.45
C LEU A 103 17.77 1.48 14.98
N TYR A 104 17.32 1.95 13.82
CA TYR A 104 16.02 1.64 13.23
C TYR A 104 16.00 0.37 12.37
N PHE A 105 16.96 -0.51 12.52
CA PHE A 105 17.05 -1.76 11.74
C PHE A 105 15.74 -2.56 11.74
N TRP A 106 15.12 -2.75 12.91
CA TRP A 106 13.85 -3.45 13.03
C TRP A 106 12.68 -2.71 12.37
N THR A 107 12.71 -1.39 12.38
CA THR A 107 11.72 -0.56 11.68
C THR A 107 11.81 -0.74 10.17
N TYR A 108 13.02 -0.83 9.61
CA TYR A 108 13.21 -1.11 8.17
C TYR A 108 12.74 -2.51 7.79
N ILE A 109 13.03 -3.53 8.61
CA ILE A 109 12.51 -4.89 8.38
C ILE A 109 10.99 -4.89 8.41
N PHE A 110 10.40 -4.24 9.40
CA PHE A 110 8.95 -4.13 9.54
C PHE A 110 8.33 -3.40 8.34
N ALA A 111 8.91 -2.28 7.90
CA ALA A 111 8.49 -1.53 6.72
C ALA A 111 8.53 -2.41 5.46
N PHE A 112 9.61 -3.17 5.28
CA PHE A 112 9.74 -4.12 4.17
C PHE A 112 8.67 -5.20 4.22
N LEU A 113 8.47 -5.83 5.38
CA LEU A 113 7.51 -6.91 5.55
C LEU A 113 6.06 -6.43 5.37
N ILE A 114 5.72 -5.23 5.87
CA ILE A 114 4.40 -4.62 5.62
C ILE A 114 4.21 -4.40 4.12
N GLY A 115 5.13 -3.70 3.46
CA GLY A 115 5.02 -3.42 2.04
C GLY A 115 4.89 -4.68 1.19
N PHE A 116 5.67 -5.70 1.50
CA PHE A 116 5.60 -6.99 0.84
C PHE A 116 4.28 -7.71 1.07
N SER A 117 3.87 -7.86 2.34
CA SER A 117 2.69 -8.63 2.71
C SER A 117 1.39 -8.00 2.24
N THR A 118 1.24 -6.68 2.40
CA THR A 118 0.05 -5.95 1.96
C THR A 118 -0.09 -6.00 0.44
N THR A 119 1.00 -5.81 -0.29
CA THR A 119 1.00 -5.85 -1.74
C THR A 119 0.67 -7.26 -2.27
N ILE A 120 1.25 -8.31 -1.69
CA ILE A 120 0.91 -9.68 -2.11
C ILE A 120 -0.56 -10.04 -1.82
N ALA A 121 -1.11 -9.53 -0.72
CA ALA A 121 -2.50 -9.77 -0.34
C ALA A 121 -3.51 -8.89 -1.11
N GLU A 122 -3.03 -7.91 -1.87
CA GLU A 122 -3.87 -6.92 -2.57
C GLU A 122 -4.82 -7.57 -3.59
N PRO A 123 -6.15 -7.47 -3.40
CA PRO A 123 -7.12 -8.08 -4.32
C PRO A 123 -7.04 -7.52 -5.74
N ALA A 124 -6.77 -6.22 -5.89
CA ALA A 124 -6.64 -5.58 -7.19
C ALA A 124 -5.43 -6.12 -7.95
N LEU A 125 -4.28 -6.30 -7.29
CA LEU A 125 -3.09 -6.91 -7.88
C LEU A 125 -3.33 -8.37 -8.30
N ILE A 126 -4.10 -9.13 -7.49
CA ILE A 126 -4.48 -10.50 -7.83
C ILE A 126 -5.30 -10.53 -9.14
N ALA A 127 -6.31 -9.66 -9.25
CA ALA A 127 -7.16 -9.57 -10.43
C ALA A 127 -6.37 -9.19 -11.69
N VAL A 128 -5.50 -8.17 -11.58
CA VAL A 128 -4.64 -7.72 -12.68
C VAL A 128 -3.66 -8.82 -13.09
N ALA A 129 -3.02 -9.51 -12.14
CA ALA A 129 -2.08 -10.58 -12.42
C ALA A 129 -2.74 -11.80 -13.12
N LEU A 130 -3.97 -12.15 -12.71
CA LEU A 130 -4.76 -13.18 -13.39
C LEU A 130 -5.07 -12.78 -14.83
N LYS A 131 -5.50 -11.54 -15.04
CA LYS A 131 -5.82 -11.04 -16.39
C LYS A 131 -4.59 -10.91 -17.28
N ALA A 132 -3.47 -10.44 -16.72
CA ALA A 132 -2.20 -10.37 -17.44
C ALA A 132 -1.72 -11.75 -17.88
N LYS A 133 -1.83 -12.78 -17.03
CA LYS A 133 -1.53 -14.16 -17.38
C LYS A 133 -2.41 -14.67 -18.52
N GLU A 134 -3.72 -14.41 -18.46
CA GLU A 134 -4.70 -14.82 -19.48
C GLU A 134 -4.37 -14.18 -20.84
N VAL A 135 -4.24 -12.85 -20.88
CA VAL A 135 -4.01 -12.09 -22.13
C VAL A 135 -2.63 -12.39 -22.73
N SER A 136 -1.61 -12.62 -21.89
CA SER A 136 -0.27 -12.97 -22.36
C SER A 136 -0.11 -14.45 -22.74
N THR A 137 -1.20 -15.24 -22.70
CA THR A 137 -1.15 -16.70 -22.95
C THR A 137 -0.13 -17.44 -22.09
N GLY A 138 0.07 -16.94 -20.85
CA GLY A 138 0.99 -17.52 -19.88
C GLY A 138 2.43 -16.98 -19.91
N ALA A 139 2.76 -16.08 -20.83
CA ALA A 139 4.10 -15.46 -20.89
C ALA A 139 4.41 -14.64 -19.61
N ILE A 140 3.39 -14.02 -19.03
CA ILE A 140 3.50 -13.34 -17.73
C ILE A 140 3.05 -14.31 -16.64
N SER A 141 3.98 -14.65 -15.73
CA SER A 141 3.67 -15.51 -14.59
C SER A 141 2.84 -14.76 -13.55
N PHE A 142 1.75 -15.38 -13.09
CA PHE A 142 0.90 -14.84 -12.02
C PHE A 142 1.69 -14.52 -10.73
N TRP A 143 2.45 -15.47 -10.24
CA TRP A 143 3.27 -15.29 -9.04
C TRP A 143 4.47 -14.38 -9.27
N GLY A 144 5.11 -14.51 -10.46
CA GLY A 144 6.26 -13.67 -10.80
C GLY A 144 5.91 -12.17 -10.77
N LEU A 145 4.77 -11.80 -11.37
CA LEU A 145 4.31 -10.42 -11.38
C LEU A 145 4.03 -9.90 -9.95
N ARG A 146 3.28 -10.66 -9.17
CA ARG A 146 2.93 -10.26 -7.78
C ARG A 146 4.15 -10.11 -6.88
N ILE A 147 5.09 -11.06 -6.96
CA ILE A 147 6.32 -11.01 -6.15
C ILE A 147 7.20 -9.83 -6.58
N ALA A 148 7.34 -9.60 -7.88
CA ALA A 148 8.14 -8.47 -8.38
C ALA A 148 7.59 -7.13 -7.89
N VAL A 149 6.28 -6.93 -7.97
CA VAL A 149 5.61 -5.72 -7.48
C VAL A 149 5.75 -5.59 -5.96
N ALA A 150 5.51 -6.67 -5.22
CA ALA A 150 5.62 -6.69 -3.75
C ALA A 150 7.04 -6.35 -3.26
N ILE A 151 8.08 -6.86 -3.94
CA ILE A 151 9.48 -6.50 -3.62
C ILE A 151 9.73 -5.02 -3.91
N GLY A 152 9.23 -4.52 -5.06
CA GLY A 152 9.38 -3.09 -5.40
C GLY A 152 8.77 -2.17 -4.35
N VAL A 153 7.53 -2.45 -3.92
CA VAL A 153 6.83 -1.69 -2.87
C VAL A 153 7.56 -1.81 -1.52
N ALA A 154 7.98 -3.01 -1.14
CA ALA A 154 8.71 -3.25 0.10
C ALA A 154 10.01 -2.43 0.19
N ILE A 155 10.77 -2.40 -0.90
CA ILE A 155 11.99 -1.57 -1.00
C ILE A 155 11.61 -0.08 -0.94
N GLY A 156 10.59 0.35 -1.67
CA GLY A 156 10.14 1.74 -1.69
C GLY A 156 9.76 2.24 -0.30
N ILE A 157 8.94 1.49 0.45
CA ILE A 157 8.52 1.85 1.82
C ILE A 157 9.72 1.88 2.78
N SER A 158 10.64 0.91 2.67
CA SER A 158 11.84 0.89 3.50
C SER A 158 12.75 2.09 3.24
N LEU A 159 12.94 2.47 1.98
CA LEU A 159 13.67 3.68 1.59
C LEU A 159 12.98 4.95 2.07
N GLY A 160 11.63 5.00 2.01
CA GLY A 160 10.86 6.10 2.54
C GLY A 160 11.01 6.26 4.06
N CYS A 161 11.02 5.15 4.82
CA CYS A 161 11.35 5.17 6.26
C CYS A 161 12.76 5.69 6.51
N TYR A 162 13.76 5.22 5.74
CA TYR A 162 15.13 5.72 5.82
C TYR A 162 15.21 7.23 5.56
N ARG A 163 14.46 7.72 4.58
CA ARG A 163 14.36 9.15 4.28
C ARG A 163 13.85 9.96 5.48
N ILE A 164 12.77 9.50 6.12
CA ILE A 164 12.20 10.19 7.30
C ILE A 164 13.25 10.23 8.42
N ILE A 165 13.91 9.11 8.69
CA ILE A 165 14.89 8.98 9.76
C ILE A 165 16.13 9.82 9.47
N SER A 166 16.69 9.74 8.27
CA SER A 166 17.89 10.49 7.88
C SER A 166 17.65 11.97 7.64
N GLY A 167 16.41 12.36 7.39
CA GLY A 167 16.02 13.73 7.12
C GLY A 167 16.39 14.27 5.76
N THR A 168 16.68 13.40 4.85
CA THR A 168 16.99 13.80 3.48
C THR A 168 15.72 14.26 2.76
N PRO A 169 15.82 15.32 1.94
CA PRO A 169 14.67 15.88 1.22
C PRO A 169 14.05 14.88 0.23
N LEU A 170 12.72 14.82 0.20
CA LEU A 170 11.96 13.88 -0.63
C LEU A 170 12.26 14.00 -2.13
N HIS A 171 12.49 15.23 -2.60
CA HIS A 171 12.70 15.48 -4.04
C HIS A 171 13.89 14.73 -4.63
N TRP A 172 14.96 14.46 -3.85
CA TRP A 172 16.09 13.68 -4.33
C TRP A 172 15.71 12.23 -4.63
N TYR A 173 14.91 11.61 -3.76
CA TYR A 173 14.42 10.24 -3.98
C TYR A 173 13.51 10.16 -5.19
N ILE A 174 12.63 11.16 -5.36
CA ILE A 174 11.76 11.27 -6.52
C ILE A 174 12.57 11.40 -7.81
N VAL A 175 13.52 12.31 -7.87
CA VAL A 175 14.36 12.53 -9.07
C VAL A 175 15.14 11.27 -9.43
N VAL A 176 15.82 10.67 -8.45
CA VAL A 176 16.58 9.43 -8.68
C VAL A 176 15.65 8.28 -9.11
N GLY A 177 14.49 8.12 -8.46
CA GLY A 177 13.49 7.13 -8.82
C GLY A 177 13.01 7.28 -10.25
N TYR A 178 12.67 8.50 -10.69
CA TYR A 178 12.27 8.77 -12.07
C TYR A 178 13.39 8.49 -13.07
N VAL A 179 14.63 8.86 -12.77
CA VAL A 179 15.78 8.53 -13.66
C VAL A 179 15.90 7.01 -13.82
N VAL A 180 15.80 6.25 -12.73
CA VAL A 180 15.84 4.77 -12.78
C VAL A 180 14.69 4.22 -13.61
N VAL A 181 13.45 4.71 -13.40
CA VAL A 181 12.27 4.27 -14.17
C VAL A 181 12.40 4.60 -15.65
N ILE A 182 12.89 5.79 -16.01
CA ILE A 182 13.13 6.18 -17.41
C ILE A 182 14.15 5.23 -18.06
N CYS A 183 15.27 4.96 -17.36
CA CYS A 183 16.27 4.01 -17.86
C CYS A 183 15.68 2.61 -18.03
N GLN A 184 14.94 2.11 -17.05
CA GLN A 184 14.28 0.80 -17.16
C GLN A 184 13.27 0.77 -18.31
N THR A 185 12.48 1.81 -18.49
CA THR A 185 11.49 1.92 -19.57
C THR A 185 12.16 1.88 -20.95
N TYR A 186 13.35 2.49 -21.09
CA TYR A 186 14.09 2.46 -22.35
C TYR A 186 14.50 1.04 -22.78
N PHE A 187 14.88 0.20 -21.82
CA PHE A 187 15.30 -1.19 -22.07
C PHE A 187 14.17 -2.20 -22.01
N ALA A 188 13.00 -1.83 -21.49
CA ALA A 188 11.88 -2.74 -21.27
C ALA A 188 11.15 -3.08 -22.60
N PRO A 189 10.63 -4.31 -22.74
CA PRO A 189 9.74 -4.66 -23.84
C PRO A 189 8.49 -3.77 -23.86
N LYS A 190 8.14 -3.19 -25.01
CA LYS A 190 7.00 -2.26 -25.14
C LYS A 190 5.69 -2.79 -24.62
N MET A 191 5.48 -4.10 -24.67
CA MET A 191 4.25 -4.76 -24.24
C MET A 191 4.04 -4.71 -22.70
N ILE A 192 5.12 -4.71 -21.90
CA ILE A 192 5.03 -4.72 -20.44
C ILE A 192 4.97 -3.31 -19.82
N ILE A 193 5.39 -2.29 -20.57
CA ILE A 193 5.47 -0.91 -20.06
C ILE A 193 4.14 -0.41 -19.51
N PRO A 194 3.01 -0.47 -20.26
CA PRO A 194 1.72 0.01 -19.73
C PRO A 194 1.31 -0.74 -18.46
N LEU A 195 1.50 -2.05 -18.42
CA LEU A 195 1.19 -2.87 -17.25
C LEU A 195 2.04 -2.48 -16.06
N ALA A 196 3.35 -2.25 -16.25
CA ALA A 196 4.26 -1.86 -15.17
C ALA A 196 3.89 -0.50 -14.55
N TYR A 197 3.52 0.48 -15.37
CA TYR A 197 3.07 1.79 -14.87
C TYR A 197 1.71 1.71 -14.15
N ASP A 198 0.77 0.92 -14.69
CA ASP A 198 -0.55 0.74 -14.08
C ASP A 198 -0.45 0.07 -12.70
N LEU A 199 0.45 -0.91 -12.55
CA LEU A 199 0.68 -1.61 -11.29
C LEU A 199 1.17 -0.68 -10.17
N GLY A 200 1.87 0.40 -10.49
CA GLY A 200 2.24 1.43 -9.52
C GLY A 200 1.00 2.08 -8.87
N GLY A 201 -0.04 2.38 -9.66
CA GLY A 201 -1.31 2.89 -9.16
C GLY A 201 -2.15 1.84 -8.44
N VAL A 202 -2.12 0.59 -8.89
CA VAL A 202 -2.88 -0.52 -8.29
C VAL A 202 -2.43 -0.82 -6.86
N THR A 203 -1.14 -0.67 -6.55
CA THR A 203 -0.56 -0.96 -5.22
C THR A 203 -0.82 0.11 -4.17
N THR A 204 -1.22 1.31 -4.56
CA THR A 204 -1.68 2.37 -3.65
C THR A 204 -3.15 2.14 -3.30
N SER A 205 -3.39 1.26 -2.34
CA SER A 205 -4.72 0.73 -2.04
C SER A 205 -5.21 1.10 -0.65
N THR A 206 -6.47 0.78 -0.38
CA THR A 206 -7.10 0.90 0.94
C THR A 206 -6.43 0.02 2.01
N VAL A 207 -5.57 -0.92 1.63
CA VAL A 207 -4.82 -1.79 2.55
C VAL A 207 -3.46 -1.20 2.87
N THR A 208 -2.68 -0.91 1.84
CA THR A 208 -1.29 -0.47 1.98
C THR A 208 -1.19 0.93 2.57
N VAL A 209 -2.04 1.87 2.08
CA VAL A 209 -1.98 3.28 2.46
C VAL A 209 -2.15 3.52 3.96
N PRO A 210 -3.18 3.00 4.66
CA PRO A 210 -3.34 3.26 6.10
C PRO A 210 -2.19 2.71 6.96
N LEU A 211 -1.67 1.54 6.63
CA LEU A 211 -0.55 0.95 7.37
C LEU A 211 0.75 1.71 7.17
N VAL A 212 1.02 2.10 5.93
CA VAL A 212 2.21 2.90 5.60
C VAL A 212 2.10 4.31 6.18
N ALA A 213 0.89 4.91 6.15
CA ALA A 213 0.62 6.20 6.79
C ALA A 213 0.84 6.12 8.31
N ALA A 214 0.34 5.08 8.98
CA ALA A 214 0.55 4.88 10.42
C ALA A 214 2.04 4.77 10.77
N LEU A 215 2.83 4.04 9.96
CA LEU A 215 4.27 3.95 10.12
C LEU A 215 4.96 5.31 9.90
N GLY A 216 4.59 6.03 8.86
CA GLY A 216 5.12 7.37 8.57
C GLY A 216 4.81 8.38 9.66
N ILE A 217 3.57 8.40 10.15
CA ILE A 217 3.14 9.25 11.27
C ILE A 217 3.91 8.89 12.54
N GLY A 218 4.05 7.60 12.85
CA GLY A 218 4.81 7.13 14.00
C GLY A 218 6.27 7.59 13.98
N LEU A 219 6.94 7.47 12.82
CA LEU A 219 8.30 7.96 12.63
C LEU A 219 8.40 9.48 12.75
N ALA A 220 7.57 10.21 11.99
CA ALA A 220 7.62 11.67 11.95
C ALA A 220 7.24 12.32 13.30
N SER A 221 6.38 11.69 14.09
CA SER A 221 6.01 12.17 15.44
C SER A 221 7.11 11.99 16.47
N ASN A 222 7.93 10.95 16.35
CA ASN A 222 8.96 10.62 17.32
C ASN A 222 10.32 11.26 16.99
N ILE A 223 10.59 11.62 15.73
CA ILE A 223 11.88 12.16 15.32
C ILE A 223 11.86 13.69 15.39
N PRO A 224 12.74 14.32 16.19
CA PRO A 224 12.82 15.77 16.28
C PRO A 224 13.08 16.44 14.92
N GLY A 225 12.38 17.54 14.66
CA GLY A 225 12.55 18.32 13.42
C GLY A 225 11.85 17.72 12.19
N ARG A 226 10.99 16.72 12.36
CA ARG A 226 10.13 16.19 11.28
C ARG A 226 8.72 16.73 11.37
N SER A 227 8.11 16.93 10.22
CA SER A 227 6.72 17.33 10.09
C SER A 227 5.86 16.13 9.74
N VAL A 228 4.87 15.83 10.60
CA VAL A 228 3.93 14.72 10.35
C VAL A 228 3.22 14.92 9.00
N ILE A 229 2.85 16.15 8.65
CA ILE A 229 2.13 16.44 7.40
C ILE A 229 3.03 16.24 6.17
N ILE A 230 4.28 16.72 6.22
CA ILE A 230 5.17 16.71 5.05
C ILE A 230 5.91 15.39 4.95
N ASP A 231 6.46 14.90 6.07
CA ASP A 231 7.35 13.75 6.06
C ASP A 231 6.60 12.42 6.07
N ALA A 232 5.48 12.31 6.83
CA ALA A 232 4.71 11.08 6.89
C ALA A 232 3.96 10.80 5.58
N PHE A 233 3.28 11.80 5.01
CA PHE A 233 2.58 11.64 3.72
C PHE A 233 3.54 11.42 2.55
N GLY A 234 4.77 11.87 2.62
CA GLY A 234 5.79 11.59 1.61
C GLY A 234 6.33 10.15 1.65
N LEU A 235 5.78 9.27 2.49
CA LEU A 235 6.10 7.85 2.54
C LEU A 235 5.22 7.04 1.57
N ILE A 236 4.02 7.52 1.30
CA ILE A 236 3.02 6.93 0.40
C ILE A 236 3.26 7.45 -1.02
#